data_fb0c549d18821eb3dce77fb0d1950d8e
#
_entry.id   fb0c549d18821eb3dce77fb0d1950d8e
#
_cell.length_a   1.000
_cell.length_b   1.000
_cell.length_c   1.000
_cell.angle_alpha   90.00
_cell.angle_beta   90.00
_cell.angle_gamma   90.00
#
_symmetry.space_group_name_H-M   'P 1'
#
loop_
_entity.id
_entity.type
_entity.pdbx_description
1 polymer ?
#
loop_
_entity_poly.entity_id
_entity_poly.type
_entity_poly.pdbx_seq_one_letter_code
_entity_poly.pdbx_strand_id
1 'polypeptide(L)'
;MRSEEFRSRLRGVIAFPVTPFKPDLSLDLAGLRKNVDQLLRHPIAAIVAAGGTGEMYSLTPAEHQAVVKAIVEEVQGKIPVIAGTGFNRQMAIELAQQSAQAGADGILALPPYYPNADQEGLAGYYAAIGAATALGLFVYSRDWVKPPPEWVEQLARRIPTLMAWKDGQGDPVCCKKIMDRVGDRLYWIGGAGDAWVPAYYKIGIRTYTSSVATVAPKLSLRLDELASAGDSPDLAELMNEYVNPLYAIRARRKGYEVSVMKEMMNLIGLAAGPVRPPLPKVRPEEVAEIKALLEKWKPFLS
;
A
#
# COMPACT_ATOMS: atom_id res chain seq x y z
N MET A 1 5.71 20.07 -1.42
CA MET A 1 6.97 19.46 -0.92
C MET A 1 7.94 19.27 -2.07
N ARG A 2 9.24 19.57 -1.91
CA ARG A 2 10.24 19.31 -2.96
C ARG A 2 10.45 17.80 -3.09
N SER A 3 10.76 17.31 -4.31
CA SER A 3 10.91 15.87 -4.58
C SER A 3 11.91 15.15 -3.66
N GLU A 4 13.03 15.80 -3.33
CA GLU A 4 14.06 15.23 -2.44
C GLU A 4 13.59 15.16 -0.97
N GLU A 5 12.95 16.20 -0.48
CA GLU A 5 12.38 16.24 0.86
C GLU A 5 11.31 15.16 1.03
N PHE A 6 10.47 14.97 0.01
CA PHE A 6 9.47 13.93 0.02
C PHE A 6 10.10 12.52 0.07
N ARG A 7 11.12 12.27 -0.77
CA ARG A 7 11.85 11.00 -0.81
C ARG A 7 12.50 10.66 0.53
N SER A 8 13.12 11.65 1.20
CA SER A 8 13.80 11.43 2.49
C SER A 8 12.83 10.99 3.59
N ARG A 9 11.55 11.37 3.50
CA ARG A 9 10.50 11.01 4.45
C ARG A 9 9.89 9.62 4.23
N LEU A 10 10.13 8.98 3.07
CA LEU A 10 9.51 7.70 2.71
C LEU A 10 10.23 6.46 3.25
N ARG A 11 11.41 6.61 3.84
CA ARG A 11 12.19 5.44 4.32
C ARG A 11 11.46 4.73 5.47
N GLY A 12 11.32 3.40 5.35
CA GLY A 12 10.68 2.55 6.36
C GLY A 12 9.31 2.05 5.93
N VAL A 13 8.36 2.04 6.86
CA VAL A 13 7.04 1.42 6.69
C VAL A 13 6.03 2.43 6.14
N ILE A 14 5.46 2.14 4.99
CA ILE A 14 4.30 2.86 4.45
C ILE A 14 3.04 2.08 4.80
N ALA A 15 2.16 2.64 5.63
CA ALA A 15 0.92 1.98 6.03
C ALA A 15 -0.16 2.07 4.94
N PHE A 16 -0.89 0.96 4.77
CA PHE A 16 -2.04 0.86 3.86
C PHE A 16 -3.31 0.58 4.66
N PRO A 17 -3.94 1.61 5.27
CA PRO A 17 -5.16 1.41 6.04
C PRO A 17 -6.30 0.87 5.18
N VAL A 18 -7.14 0.04 5.80
CA VAL A 18 -8.42 -0.37 5.24
C VAL A 18 -9.37 0.83 5.23
N THR A 19 -10.36 0.82 4.37
CA THR A 19 -11.52 1.71 4.46
C THR A 19 -12.59 1.04 5.31
N PRO A 20 -12.90 1.55 6.52
CA PRO A 20 -13.94 0.97 7.35
C PRO A 20 -15.33 1.21 6.77
N PHE A 21 -16.17 0.16 6.82
CA PHE A 21 -17.57 0.26 6.46
C PHE A 21 -18.47 -0.09 7.63
N LYS A 22 -19.61 0.57 7.73
CA LYS A 22 -20.69 0.18 8.65
C LYS A 22 -21.37 -1.11 8.18
N PRO A 23 -22.22 -1.74 9.01
CA PRO A 23 -22.93 -2.96 8.60
C PRO A 23 -23.79 -2.82 7.34
N ASP A 24 -24.29 -1.62 7.04
CA ASP A 24 -25.03 -1.28 5.82
C ASP A 24 -24.14 -0.98 4.61
N LEU A 25 -22.83 -1.18 4.74
CA LEU A 25 -21.79 -0.91 3.74
C LEU A 25 -21.55 0.58 3.46
N SER A 26 -22.13 1.50 4.18
CA SER A 26 -21.76 2.92 4.11
C SER A 26 -20.38 3.16 4.76
N LEU A 27 -19.71 4.28 4.41
CA LEU A 27 -18.40 4.64 4.99
C LEU A 27 -18.50 4.90 6.49
N ASP A 28 -17.52 4.39 7.25
CA ASP A 28 -17.27 4.78 8.63
C ASP A 28 -16.05 5.71 8.71
N LEU A 29 -16.23 6.97 8.35
CA LEU A 29 -15.14 7.96 8.39
C LEU A 29 -14.68 8.27 9.81
N ALA A 30 -15.55 8.16 10.81
CA ALA A 30 -15.17 8.36 12.20
C ALA A 30 -14.22 7.25 12.68
N GLY A 31 -14.55 5.99 12.35
CA GLY A 31 -13.67 4.86 12.60
C GLY A 31 -12.34 4.96 11.84
N LEU A 32 -12.37 5.41 10.57
CA LEU A 32 -11.17 5.64 9.79
C LEU A 32 -10.21 6.63 10.48
N ARG A 33 -10.73 7.79 10.93
CA ARG A 33 -9.92 8.80 11.63
C ARG A 33 -9.28 8.24 12.91
N LYS A 34 -10.02 7.49 13.72
CA LYS A 34 -9.48 6.83 14.93
C LYS A 34 -8.34 5.87 14.59
N ASN A 35 -8.50 5.07 13.53
CA ASN A 35 -7.45 4.15 13.10
C ASN A 35 -6.20 4.90 12.61
N VAL A 36 -6.38 6.02 11.89
CA VAL A 36 -5.27 6.86 11.44
C VAL A 36 -4.56 7.52 12.63
N ASP A 37 -5.30 8.09 13.58
CA ASP A 37 -4.71 8.66 14.80
C ASP A 37 -3.85 7.62 15.56
N GLN A 38 -4.34 6.40 15.66
CA GLN A 38 -3.59 5.31 16.28
C GLN A 38 -2.28 4.98 15.51
N LEU A 39 -2.33 4.93 14.18
CA LEU A 39 -1.14 4.75 13.35
C LEU A 39 -0.12 5.88 13.54
N LEU A 40 -0.57 7.11 13.69
CA LEU A 40 0.29 8.30 13.88
C LEU A 40 1.05 8.33 15.21
N ARG A 41 0.72 7.44 16.16
CA ARG A 41 1.49 7.25 17.41
C ARG A 41 2.78 6.46 17.20
N HIS A 42 2.97 5.93 15.99
CA HIS A 42 4.12 5.12 15.61
C HIS A 42 4.92 5.81 14.49
N PRO A 43 6.22 5.56 14.35
CA PRO A 43 7.07 6.17 13.34
C PRO A 43 6.83 5.56 11.95
N ILE A 44 5.59 5.67 11.47
CA ILE A 44 5.19 5.28 10.11
C ILE A 44 5.69 6.34 9.13
N ALA A 45 6.31 5.92 8.03
CA ALA A 45 6.93 6.82 7.06
C ALA A 45 5.89 7.59 6.21
N ALA A 46 4.80 6.94 5.84
CA ALA A 46 3.72 7.53 5.05
C ALA A 46 2.43 6.69 5.17
N ILE A 47 1.31 7.24 4.75
CA ILE A 47 0.02 6.53 4.64
C ILE A 47 -0.44 6.56 3.18
N VAL A 48 -0.94 5.42 2.68
CA VAL A 48 -1.63 5.37 1.39
C VAL A 48 -3.14 5.35 1.61
N ALA A 49 -3.78 6.46 1.27
CA ALA A 49 -5.24 6.61 1.31
C ALA A 49 -5.88 5.93 0.09
N ALA A 50 -6.95 5.20 0.29
CA ALA A 50 -7.72 4.55 -0.77
C ALA A 50 -6.83 3.77 -1.76
N GLY A 51 -5.86 3.00 -1.25
CA GLY A 51 -5.07 2.06 -2.04
C GLY A 51 -5.80 0.71 -2.22
N GLY A 52 -5.08 -0.33 -2.65
CA GLY A 52 -5.66 -1.67 -2.82
C GLY A 52 -6.25 -2.23 -1.53
N THR A 53 -5.52 -2.17 -0.41
CA THR A 53 -6.02 -2.56 0.91
C THR A 53 -7.19 -1.69 1.38
N GLY A 54 -7.23 -0.43 0.96
CA GLY A 54 -8.34 0.51 1.22
C GLY A 54 -9.55 0.29 0.31
N GLU A 55 -9.62 -0.81 -0.43
CA GLU A 55 -10.74 -1.17 -1.30
C GLU A 55 -11.09 -0.08 -2.33
N MET A 56 -10.08 0.62 -2.89
CA MET A 56 -10.30 1.69 -3.89
C MET A 56 -11.29 1.26 -4.98
N TYR A 57 -11.18 0.02 -5.45
CA TYR A 57 -12.04 -0.55 -6.49
C TYR A 57 -13.52 -0.71 -6.09
N SER A 58 -13.86 -0.59 -4.80
CA SER A 58 -15.22 -0.66 -4.26
C SER A 58 -15.79 0.72 -3.90
N LEU A 59 -15.00 1.79 -4.06
CA LEU A 59 -15.41 3.15 -3.73
C LEU A 59 -15.96 3.88 -4.96
N THR A 60 -17.04 4.61 -4.77
CA THR A 60 -17.45 5.64 -5.73
C THR A 60 -16.45 6.80 -5.71
N PRO A 61 -16.38 7.65 -6.75
CA PRO A 61 -15.51 8.84 -6.73
C PRO A 61 -15.74 9.75 -5.52
N ALA A 62 -16.98 9.94 -5.12
CA ALA A 62 -17.34 10.75 -3.94
C ALA A 62 -16.85 10.10 -2.64
N GLU A 63 -16.97 8.79 -2.50
CA GLU A 63 -16.44 8.06 -1.34
C GLU A 63 -14.91 8.07 -1.31
N HIS A 64 -14.27 7.91 -2.46
CA HIS A 64 -12.82 8.00 -2.58
C HIS A 64 -12.33 9.38 -2.10
N GLN A 65 -12.94 10.46 -2.58
CA GLN A 65 -12.62 11.82 -2.16
C GLN A 65 -12.82 12.00 -0.64
N ALA A 66 -13.92 11.48 -0.09
CA ALA A 66 -14.22 11.57 1.34
C ALA A 66 -13.16 10.83 2.19
N VAL A 67 -12.72 9.64 1.75
CA VAL A 67 -11.67 8.85 2.42
C VAL A 67 -10.32 9.58 2.37
N VAL A 68 -9.91 10.07 1.20
CA VAL A 68 -8.64 10.81 1.07
C VAL A 68 -8.66 12.06 1.94
N LYS A 69 -9.74 12.86 1.87
CA LYS A 69 -9.90 14.06 2.68
C LYS A 69 -9.84 13.76 4.18
N ALA A 70 -10.55 12.71 4.63
CA ALA A 70 -10.55 12.32 6.05
C ALA A 70 -9.15 11.96 6.55
N ILE A 71 -8.35 11.24 5.75
CA ILE A 71 -6.97 10.87 6.12
C ILE A 71 -6.06 12.10 6.12
N VAL A 72 -6.14 12.96 5.10
CA VAL A 72 -5.32 14.19 5.02
C VAL A 72 -5.59 15.11 6.23
N GLU A 73 -6.87 15.32 6.55
CA GLU A 73 -7.27 16.14 7.71
C GLU A 73 -6.79 15.55 9.05
N GLU A 74 -6.78 14.23 9.20
CA GLU A 74 -6.32 13.58 10.42
C GLU A 74 -4.80 13.59 10.54
N VAL A 75 -4.10 13.38 9.42
CA VAL A 75 -2.63 13.39 9.38
C VAL A 75 -2.04 14.78 9.64
N GLN A 76 -2.71 15.85 9.21
CA GLN A 76 -2.30 17.25 9.45
C GLN A 76 -0.84 17.53 9.05
N GLY A 77 -0.34 16.92 7.98
CA GLY A 77 1.03 17.12 7.49
C GLY A 77 2.15 16.47 8.33
N LYS A 78 1.82 15.71 9.38
CA LYS A 78 2.82 14.99 10.21
C LYS A 78 3.66 14.03 9.40
N ILE A 79 3.01 13.29 8.49
CA ILE A 79 3.65 12.36 7.54
C ILE A 79 3.00 12.52 6.15
N PRO A 80 3.67 12.10 5.06
CA PRO A 80 3.08 12.13 3.72
C PRO A 80 1.82 11.27 3.59
N VAL A 81 0.82 11.79 2.86
CA VAL A 81 -0.36 11.07 2.42
C VAL A 81 -0.30 10.87 0.92
N ILE A 82 -0.31 9.61 0.48
CA ILE A 82 -0.31 9.22 -0.92
C ILE A 82 -1.69 8.68 -1.26
N ALA A 83 -2.37 9.22 -2.27
CA ALA A 83 -3.71 8.78 -2.64
C ALA A 83 -3.67 7.79 -3.81
N GLY A 84 -4.44 6.69 -3.71
CA GLY A 84 -4.61 5.73 -4.79
C GLY A 84 -5.41 6.32 -5.95
N THR A 85 -5.07 5.96 -7.19
CA THR A 85 -5.87 6.22 -8.38
C THR A 85 -5.80 5.04 -9.35
N GLY A 86 -6.78 4.93 -10.26
CA GLY A 86 -6.81 3.79 -11.18
C GLY A 86 -8.05 3.75 -12.06
N PHE A 87 -8.45 2.54 -12.46
CA PHE A 87 -9.54 2.22 -13.36
C PHE A 87 -9.24 2.57 -14.83
N ASN A 88 -10.10 3.34 -15.49
CA ASN A 88 -9.85 3.88 -16.83
C ASN A 88 -9.08 5.22 -16.74
N ARG A 89 -8.55 5.67 -17.89
CA ARG A 89 -7.74 6.87 -17.96
C ARG A 89 -8.45 8.13 -17.38
N GLN A 90 -9.70 8.33 -17.74
CA GLN A 90 -10.43 9.54 -17.34
C GLN A 90 -10.71 9.55 -15.84
N MET A 91 -11.16 8.42 -15.30
CA MET A 91 -11.37 8.24 -13.86
C MET A 91 -10.07 8.43 -13.08
N ALA A 92 -8.95 7.87 -13.58
CA ALA A 92 -7.67 7.99 -12.91
C ALA A 92 -7.19 9.45 -12.82
N ILE A 93 -7.39 10.24 -13.88
CA ILE A 93 -7.12 11.68 -13.90
C ILE A 93 -7.99 12.42 -12.87
N GLU A 94 -9.28 12.16 -12.88
CA GLU A 94 -10.23 12.81 -11.99
C GLU A 94 -9.91 12.53 -10.51
N LEU A 95 -9.69 11.27 -10.14
CA LEU A 95 -9.32 10.88 -8.79
C LEU A 95 -7.98 11.51 -8.35
N ALA A 96 -7.00 11.59 -9.26
CA ALA A 96 -5.72 12.24 -8.97
C ALA A 96 -5.90 13.75 -8.70
N GLN A 97 -6.70 14.44 -9.50
CA GLN A 97 -7.00 15.87 -9.32
C GLN A 97 -7.77 16.14 -8.02
N GLN A 98 -8.80 15.34 -7.73
CA GLN A 98 -9.58 15.44 -6.48
C GLN A 98 -8.67 15.17 -5.25
N SER A 99 -7.74 14.21 -5.35
CA SER A 99 -6.79 13.92 -4.27
C SER A 99 -5.82 15.08 -4.04
N ALA A 100 -5.33 15.70 -5.10
CA ALA A 100 -4.48 16.89 -5.00
C ALA A 100 -5.23 18.06 -4.34
N GLN A 101 -6.50 18.29 -4.73
CA GLN A 101 -7.36 19.31 -4.11
C GLN A 101 -7.66 19.01 -2.64
N ALA A 102 -7.76 17.73 -2.26
CA ALA A 102 -7.93 17.30 -0.88
C ALA A 102 -6.65 17.46 -0.03
N GLY A 103 -5.50 17.75 -0.63
CA GLY A 103 -4.22 17.98 0.07
C GLY A 103 -3.33 16.74 0.18
N ALA A 104 -3.52 15.72 -0.66
CA ALA A 104 -2.57 14.61 -0.76
C ALA A 104 -1.18 15.10 -1.21
N ASP A 105 -0.12 14.41 -0.79
CA ASP A 105 1.28 14.73 -1.13
C ASP A 105 1.79 13.98 -2.36
N GLY A 106 1.16 12.85 -2.71
CA GLY A 106 1.53 12.02 -3.86
C GLY A 106 0.36 11.22 -4.39
N ILE A 107 0.53 10.64 -5.58
CA ILE A 107 -0.47 9.83 -6.28
C ILE A 107 0.09 8.44 -6.56
N LEU A 108 -0.57 7.39 -6.08
CA LEU A 108 -0.25 5.99 -6.39
C LEU A 108 -1.15 5.49 -7.52
N ALA A 109 -0.61 5.37 -8.73
CA ALA A 109 -1.33 4.85 -9.87
C ALA A 109 -1.33 3.31 -9.88
N LEU A 110 -2.48 2.70 -9.69
CA LEU A 110 -2.71 1.29 -9.89
C LEU A 110 -2.79 0.97 -11.40
N PRO A 111 -2.57 -0.29 -11.81
CA PRO A 111 -2.83 -0.71 -13.17
C PRO A 111 -4.23 -0.35 -13.65
N PRO A 112 -4.41 0.01 -14.93
CA PRO A 112 -5.74 0.23 -15.47
C PRO A 112 -6.57 -1.06 -15.43
N TYR A 113 -7.88 -0.91 -15.45
CA TYR A 113 -8.80 -2.05 -15.43
C TYR A 113 -8.58 -3.02 -16.60
N TYR A 114 -8.28 -2.50 -17.80
CA TYR A 114 -8.13 -3.32 -19.00
C TYR A 114 -6.77 -4.06 -19.04
N PRO A 115 -6.75 -5.40 -18.98
CA PRO A 115 -5.52 -6.17 -18.73
C PRO A 115 -4.70 -6.46 -20.00
N ASN A 116 -5.18 -6.07 -21.18
CA ASN A 116 -4.53 -6.37 -22.46
C ASN A 116 -3.92 -5.14 -23.13
N ALA A 117 -3.66 -4.09 -22.36
CA ALA A 117 -2.97 -2.91 -22.88
C ALA A 117 -1.50 -3.22 -23.17
N ASP A 118 -1.01 -2.75 -24.30
CA ASP A 118 0.40 -2.80 -24.63
C ASP A 118 1.22 -1.74 -23.86
N GLN A 119 2.53 -1.77 -24.06
CA GLN A 119 3.45 -0.86 -23.35
C GLN A 119 3.23 0.61 -23.72
N GLU A 120 2.84 0.92 -24.97
CA GLU A 120 2.59 2.29 -25.40
C GLU A 120 1.30 2.82 -24.79
N GLY A 121 0.22 2.05 -24.80
CA GLY A 121 -1.04 2.37 -24.14
C GLY A 121 -0.88 2.59 -22.65
N LEU A 122 -0.11 1.71 -21.97
CA LEU A 122 0.22 1.87 -20.56
C LEU A 122 1.04 3.14 -20.29
N ALA A 123 2.04 3.43 -21.12
CA ALA A 123 2.83 4.66 -21.00
C ALA A 123 1.96 5.90 -21.18
N GLY A 124 1.02 5.87 -22.13
CA GLY A 124 0.01 6.93 -22.31
C GLY A 124 -0.91 7.11 -21.11
N TYR A 125 -1.33 6.01 -20.48
CA TYR A 125 -2.15 6.02 -19.26
C TYR A 125 -1.41 6.69 -18.08
N TYR A 126 -0.20 6.23 -17.75
CA TYR A 126 0.58 6.80 -16.65
C TYR A 126 1.03 8.24 -16.92
N ALA A 127 1.37 8.56 -18.17
CA ALA A 127 1.72 9.94 -18.54
C ALA A 127 0.55 10.90 -18.37
N ALA A 128 -0.67 10.47 -18.69
CA ALA A 128 -1.86 11.28 -18.49
C ALA A 128 -2.16 11.54 -16.99
N ILE A 129 -1.96 10.56 -16.12
CA ILE A 129 -2.09 10.73 -14.67
C ILE A 129 -0.99 11.69 -14.16
N GLY A 130 0.25 11.48 -14.59
CA GLY A 130 1.38 12.33 -14.18
C GLY A 130 1.28 13.78 -14.63
N ALA A 131 0.57 14.04 -15.73
CA ALA A 131 0.28 15.40 -16.21
C ALA A 131 -0.95 16.04 -15.54
N ALA A 132 -1.77 15.25 -14.84
CA ALA A 132 -3.02 15.73 -14.25
C ALA A 132 -2.81 16.59 -12.98
N THR A 133 -1.68 16.44 -12.32
CA THR A 133 -1.33 17.16 -11.10
C THR A 133 0.18 17.44 -11.04
N ALA A 134 0.59 18.37 -10.17
CA ALA A 134 2.01 18.62 -9.87
C ALA A 134 2.58 17.65 -8.81
N LEU A 135 1.77 16.72 -8.29
CA LEU A 135 2.18 15.79 -7.25
C LEU A 135 3.10 14.69 -7.80
N GLY A 136 3.97 14.16 -6.94
CA GLY A 136 4.78 13.01 -7.27
C GLY A 136 3.93 11.78 -7.62
N LEU A 137 4.20 11.18 -8.79
CA LEU A 137 3.54 9.98 -9.25
C LEU A 137 4.32 8.74 -8.77
N PHE A 138 3.61 7.80 -8.20
CA PHE A 138 4.07 6.47 -7.83
C PHE A 138 3.39 5.47 -8.78
N VAL A 139 4.14 4.73 -9.56
CA VAL A 139 3.57 3.66 -10.41
C VAL A 139 3.65 2.33 -9.68
N TYR A 140 2.53 1.61 -9.65
CA TYR A 140 2.45 0.31 -9.02
C TYR A 140 2.47 -0.80 -10.07
N SER A 141 3.59 -1.53 -10.13
CA SER A 141 3.75 -2.75 -10.91
C SER A 141 3.13 -3.91 -10.16
N ARG A 142 1.97 -4.37 -10.60
CA ARG A 142 1.29 -5.54 -10.01
C ARG A 142 0.47 -6.28 -11.04
N ASP A 143 0.07 -7.48 -10.71
CA ASP A 143 -0.77 -8.35 -11.52
C ASP A 143 -0.19 -8.52 -12.95
N TRP A 144 -0.91 -8.06 -13.97
CA TRP A 144 -0.52 -8.17 -15.36
C TRP A 144 0.50 -7.10 -15.82
N VAL A 145 0.73 -6.04 -15.08
CA VAL A 145 1.72 -5.00 -15.40
C VAL A 145 3.11 -5.45 -14.96
N LYS A 146 3.80 -6.17 -15.84
CA LYS A 146 5.15 -6.71 -15.66
C LYS A 146 6.10 -6.12 -16.70
N PRO A 147 6.50 -4.85 -16.57
CA PRO A 147 7.30 -4.20 -17.58
C PRO A 147 8.75 -4.67 -17.58
N PRO A 148 9.41 -4.69 -18.75
CA PRO A 148 10.84 -4.87 -18.82
C PRO A 148 11.59 -3.61 -18.35
N PRO A 149 12.87 -3.73 -17.96
CA PRO A 149 13.67 -2.61 -17.44
C PRO A 149 13.73 -1.41 -18.37
N GLU A 150 13.86 -1.65 -19.68
CA GLU A 150 13.93 -0.62 -20.72
C GLU A 150 12.70 0.28 -20.74
N TRP A 151 11.54 -0.33 -20.57
CA TRP A 151 10.27 0.39 -20.56
C TRP A 151 10.12 1.29 -19.32
N VAL A 152 10.55 0.79 -18.15
CA VAL A 152 10.53 1.62 -16.92
C VAL A 152 11.46 2.81 -17.04
N GLU A 153 12.65 2.63 -17.64
CA GLU A 153 13.58 3.71 -17.93
C GLU A 153 12.95 4.76 -18.87
N GLN A 154 12.32 4.33 -19.96
CA GLN A 154 11.65 5.22 -20.91
C GLN A 154 10.48 5.98 -20.21
N LEU A 155 9.70 5.27 -19.39
CA LEU A 155 8.62 5.88 -18.63
C LEU A 155 9.14 6.96 -17.67
N ALA A 156 10.24 6.68 -16.97
CA ALA A 156 10.87 7.62 -16.05
C ALA A 156 11.42 8.88 -16.77
N ARG A 157 11.87 8.75 -18.01
CA ARG A 157 12.26 9.89 -18.83
C ARG A 157 11.07 10.69 -19.36
N ARG A 158 9.99 9.98 -19.73
CA ARG A 158 8.79 10.58 -20.34
C ARG A 158 7.92 11.34 -19.34
N ILE A 159 7.88 10.90 -18.06
CA ILE A 159 7.00 11.47 -17.03
C ILE A 159 7.83 12.18 -15.96
N PRO A 160 7.94 13.52 -16.02
CA PRO A 160 8.76 14.29 -15.07
C PRO A 160 8.31 14.10 -13.60
N THR A 161 6.99 13.95 -13.38
CA THR A 161 6.40 13.75 -12.06
C THR A 161 6.54 12.32 -11.54
N LEU A 162 6.96 11.33 -12.36
CA LEU A 162 7.20 9.97 -11.89
C LEU A 162 8.36 9.97 -10.89
N MET A 163 8.01 9.76 -9.63
CA MET A 163 8.92 9.85 -8.49
C MET A 163 9.34 8.49 -7.97
N ALA A 164 8.41 7.53 -7.92
CA ALA A 164 8.65 6.25 -7.29
C ALA A 164 8.06 5.08 -8.08
N TRP A 165 8.69 3.94 -7.91
CA TRP A 165 8.25 2.65 -8.42
C TRP A 165 7.94 1.72 -7.26
N LYS A 166 6.70 1.26 -7.19
CA LYS A 166 6.26 0.24 -6.23
C LYS A 166 6.24 -1.11 -6.92
N ASP A 167 7.13 -2.02 -6.49
CA ASP A 167 7.12 -3.39 -6.98
C ASP A 167 6.13 -4.25 -6.20
N GLY A 168 5.14 -4.79 -6.87
CA GLY A 168 4.16 -5.73 -6.31
C GLY A 168 4.20 -7.10 -6.98
N GLN A 169 5.23 -7.38 -7.78
CA GLN A 169 5.36 -8.66 -8.46
C GLN A 169 5.92 -9.75 -7.55
N GLY A 170 6.65 -9.37 -6.50
CA GLY A 170 7.35 -10.36 -5.66
C GLY A 170 8.46 -11.09 -6.43
N ASP A 171 9.10 -10.41 -7.38
CA ASP A 171 10.25 -10.90 -8.13
C ASP A 171 11.45 -9.98 -7.90
N PRO A 172 12.25 -10.24 -6.84
CA PRO A 172 13.40 -9.41 -6.51
C PRO A 172 14.47 -9.38 -7.60
N VAL A 173 14.60 -10.44 -8.38
CA VAL A 173 15.59 -10.52 -9.46
C VAL A 173 15.21 -9.55 -10.59
N CYS A 174 13.95 -9.58 -11.02
CA CYS A 174 13.47 -8.65 -12.03
C CYS A 174 13.49 -7.20 -11.50
N CYS A 175 13.06 -6.98 -10.27
CA CYS A 175 13.08 -5.68 -9.62
C CYS A 175 14.51 -5.10 -9.56
N LYS A 176 15.51 -5.92 -9.20
CA LYS A 176 16.92 -5.49 -9.18
C LYS A 176 17.42 -5.07 -10.56
N LYS A 177 17.08 -5.81 -11.62
CA LYS A 177 17.44 -5.43 -13.00
C LYS A 177 16.86 -4.07 -13.40
N ILE A 178 15.62 -3.79 -12.98
CA ILE A 178 14.99 -2.48 -13.22
C ILE A 178 15.72 -1.41 -12.44
N MET A 179 16.01 -1.64 -11.15
CA MET A 179 16.77 -0.71 -10.30
C MET A 179 18.15 -0.39 -10.86
N ASP A 180 18.90 -1.40 -11.31
CA ASP A 180 20.26 -1.21 -11.87
C ASP A 180 20.24 -0.38 -13.15
N ARG A 181 19.20 -0.50 -13.96
CA ARG A 181 19.05 0.26 -15.18
C ARG A 181 18.62 1.71 -14.96
N VAL A 182 17.68 1.92 -14.05
CA VAL A 182 17.05 3.23 -13.82
C VAL A 182 17.81 4.06 -12.77
N GLY A 183 18.50 3.39 -11.84
CA GLY A 183 19.28 4.02 -10.78
C GLY A 183 18.42 4.85 -9.83
N ASP A 184 19.00 5.96 -9.36
CA ASP A 184 18.38 6.86 -8.36
C ASP A 184 17.35 7.83 -8.96
N ARG A 185 17.07 7.71 -10.27
CA ARG A 185 15.99 8.51 -10.89
C ARG A 185 14.64 8.23 -10.25
N LEU A 186 14.40 7.01 -9.78
CA LEU A 186 13.19 6.61 -9.08
C LEU A 186 13.48 6.20 -7.64
N TYR A 187 12.51 6.42 -6.77
CA TYR A 187 12.48 5.86 -5.42
C TYR A 187 11.85 4.47 -5.46
N TRP A 188 12.47 3.51 -4.78
CA TRP A 188 12.09 2.09 -4.86
C TRP A 188 11.32 1.66 -3.62
N ILE A 189 10.15 1.03 -3.84
CA ILE A 189 9.24 0.61 -2.78
C ILE A 189 8.88 -0.85 -2.95
N GLY A 190 9.11 -1.67 -1.91
CA GLY A 190 8.64 -3.04 -1.84
C GLY A 190 7.11 -3.08 -1.67
N GLY A 191 6.43 -3.61 -2.66
CA GLY A 191 4.97 -3.51 -2.76
C GLY A 191 4.22 -4.84 -2.65
N ALA A 192 4.93 -5.97 -2.55
CA ALA A 192 4.30 -7.29 -2.41
C ALA A 192 3.94 -7.65 -0.95
N GLY A 193 4.18 -6.72 -0.01
CA GLY A 193 3.81 -6.83 1.39
C GLY A 193 4.92 -7.36 2.30
N ASP A 194 4.56 -7.55 3.57
CA ASP A 194 5.50 -7.80 4.66
C ASP A 194 6.32 -9.10 4.47
N ALA A 195 5.72 -10.14 3.88
CA ALA A 195 6.42 -11.40 3.63
C ALA A 195 7.63 -11.27 2.68
N TRP A 196 7.67 -10.22 1.87
CA TRP A 196 8.74 -10.00 0.89
C TRP A 196 9.82 -9.03 1.38
N VAL A 197 9.69 -8.48 2.57
CA VAL A 197 10.61 -7.47 3.12
C VAL A 197 12.06 -7.96 3.16
N PRO A 198 12.39 -9.17 3.64
CA PRO A 198 13.77 -9.64 3.63
C PRO A 198 14.39 -9.69 2.24
N ALA A 199 13.63 -10.12 1.23
CA ALA A 199 14.09 -10.18 -0.15
C ALA A 199 14.29 -8.79 -0.77
N TYR A 200 13.38 -7.85 -0.51
CA TYR A 200 13.53 -6.46 -0.95
C TYR A 200 14.74 -5.77 -0.33
N TYR A 201 14.98 -6.01 0.95
CA TYR A 201 16.11 -5.40 1.66
C TYR A 201 17.45 -5.94 1.18
N LYS A 202 17.53 -7.21 0.80
CA LYS A 202 18.73 -7.80 0.17
C LYS A 202 19.11 -7.13 -1.15
N ILE A 203 18.16 -6.67 -1.94
CA ILE A 203 18.42 -5.97 -3.20
C ILE A 203 18.58 -4.45 -3.06
N GLY A 204 18.53 -3.92 -1.84
CA GLY A 204 18.81 -2.51 -1.54
C GLY A 204 17.58 -1.61 -1.36
N ILE A 205 16.35 -2.13 -1.47
CA ILE A 205 15.14 -1.39 -1.11
C ILE A 205 15.11 -1.19 0.41
N ARG A 206 14.69 -0.02 0.86
CA ARG A 206 14.61 0.35 2.29
C ARG A 206 13.27 0.97 2.67
N THR A 207 12.25 0.66 1.87
CA THR A 207 10.88 1.13 2.09
C THR A 207 9.93 0.07 1.57
N TYR A 208 8.93 -0.25 2.35
CA TYR A 208 7.91 -1.21 1.93
C TYR A 208 6.51 -0.82 2.37
N THR A 209 5.52 -1.42 1.73
CA THR A 209 4.11 -1.17 2.03
C THR A 209 3.54 -2.29 2.89
N SER A 210 2.89 -1.90 3.99
CA SER A 210 2.34 -2.82 4.97
C SER A 210 0.85 -2.59 5.23
N SER A 211 0.06 -3.65 5.08
CA SER A 211 -1.28 -3.73 5.64
C SER A 211 -1.26 -4.25 7.09
N VAL A 212 -0.22 -4.99 7.46
CA VAL A 212 0.01 -5.48 8.84
C VAL A 212 0.12 -4.32 9.81
N ALA A 213 0.75 -3.22 9.41
CA ALA A 213 0.87 -2.01 10.23
C ALA A 213 -0.48 -1.46 10.71
N THR A 214 -1.59 -1.75 10.04
CA THR A 214 -2.93 -1.32 10.46
C THR A 214 -3.49 -2.10 11.65
N VAL A 215 -2.94 -3.28 11.93
CA VAL A 215 -3.31 -4.14 13.06
C VAL A 215 -2.23 -4.12 14.13
N ALA A 216 -0.98 -4.29 13.71
CA ALA A 216 0.18 -4.44 14.57
C ALA A 216 1.36 -3.57 14.04
N PRO A 217 1.31 -2.25 14.23
CA PRO A 217 2.33 -1.34 13.71
C PRO A 217 3.72 -1.67 14.25
N LYS A 218 3.83 -2.10 15.51
CA LYS A 218 5.12 -2.50 16.11
C LYS A 218 5.72 -3.73 15.43
N LEU A 219 4.90 -4.65 14.91
CA LEU A 219 5.39 -5.82 14.16
C LEU A 219 6.04 -5.40 12.84
N SER A 220 5.38 -4.53 12.08
CA SER A 220 5.95 -4.00 10.83
C SER A 220 7.21 -3.17 11.08
N LEU A 221 7.25 -2.36 12.13
CA LEU A 221 8.44 -1.59 12.50
C LEU A 221 9.60 -2.50 12.94
N ARG A 222 9.32 -3.55 13.69
CA ARG A 222 10.34 -4.54 14.07
C ARG A 222 10.87 -5.30 12.86
N LEU A 223 10.01 -5.62 11.90
CA LEU A 223 10.42 -6.23 10.64
C LEU A 223 11.34 -5.30 9.83
N ASP A 224 11.02 -4.00 9.75
CA ASP A 224 11.87 -2.97 9.11
C ASP A 224 13.25 -2.91 9.76
N GLU A 225 13.29 -2.85 11.08
CA GLU A 225 14.52 -2.81 11.86
C GLU A 225 15.41 -4.04 11.60
N LEU A 226 14.86 -5.25 11.78
CA LEU A 226 15.59 -6.49 11.62
C LEU A 226 16.06 -6.71 10.18
N ALA A 227 15.20 -6.45 9.20
CA ALA A 227 15.57 -6.57 7.79
C ALA A 227 16.62 -5.53 7.37
N SER A 228 16.61 -4.33 7.98
CA SER A 228 17.65 -3.31 7.76
C SER A 228 19.01 -3.72 8.29
N ALA A 229 19.04 -4.48 9.39
CA ALA A 229 20.27 -5.02 9.97
C ALA A 229 20.83 -6.22 9.18
N GLY A 230 20.02 -6.86 8.35
CA GLY A 230 20.39 -8.02 7.54
C GLY A 230 19.83 -9.35 8.06
N ASP A 231 20.30 -10.45 7.47
CA ASP A 231 19.86 -11.80 7.89
C ASP A 231 20.30 -12.11 9.32
N SER A 232 19.35 -12.54 10.14
CA SER A 232 19.59 -12.91 11.53
C SER A 232 18.60 -13.99 11.99
N PRO A 233 18.92 -14.75 13.05
CA PRO A 233 17.96 -15.67 13.68
C PRO A 233 16.68 -14.95 14.11
N ASP A 234 16.77 -13.74 14.65
CA ASP A 234 15.62 -12.94 15.08
C ASP A 234 14.70 -12.57 13.91
N LEU A 235 15.28 -12.21 12.75
CA LEU A 235 14.49 -11.96 11.54
C LEU A 235 13.78 -13.24 11.08
N ALA A 236 14.48 -14.36 11.07
CA ALA A 236 13.91 -15.66 10.70
C ALA A 236 12.77 -16.07 11.65
N GLU A 237 12.95 -15.89 12.95
CA GLU A 237 11.91 -16.14 13.96
C GLU A 237 10.70 -15.23 13.74
N LEU A 238 10.91 -13.90 13.58
CA LEU A 238 9.83 -12.95 13.33
C LEU A 238 9.00 -13.34 12.08
N MET A 239 9.70 -13.73 11.02
CA MET A 239 9.03 -14.16 9.79
C MET A 239 8.23 -15.44 10.00
N ASN A 240 8.83 -16.46 10.64
CA ASN A 240 8.19 -17.79 10.77
C ASN A 240 7.04 -17.81 11.76
N GLU A 241 7.16 -17.08 12.87
CA GLU A 241 6.15 -17.12 13.93
C GLU A 241 5.03 -16.11 13.76
N TYR A 242 5.28 -14.98 13.09
CA TYR A 242 4.31 -13.88 13.06
C TYR A 242 3.88 -13.50 11.64
N VAL A 243 4.79 -13.37 10.68
CA VAL A 243 4.46 -12.87 9.34
C VAL A 243 3.95 -13.99 8.42
N ASN A 244 4.72 -15.07 8.26
CA ASN A 244 4.39 -16.16 7.33
C ASN A 244 3.05 -16.84 7.64
N PRO A 245 2.63 -17.07 8.90
CA PRO A 245 1.33 -17.63 9.21
C PRO A 245 0.16 -16.79 8.69
N LEU A 246 0.24 -15.46 8.81
CA LEU A 246 -0.76 -14.56 8.23
C LEU A 246 -0.82 -14.72 6.71
N TYR A 247 0.32 -14.73 6.04
CA TYR A 247 0.37 -14.85 4.57
C TYR A 247 -0.11 -16.22 4.09
N ALA A 248 0.10 -17.28 4.87
CA ALA A 248 -0.48 -18.61 4.60
C ALA A 248 -2.02 -18.59 4.64
N ILE A 249 -2.62 -17.89 5.62
CA ILE A 249 -4.09 -17.70 5.67
C ILE A 249 -4.55 -16.88 4.46
N ARG A 250 -3.89 -15.76 4.18
CA ARG A 250 -4.24 -14.86 3.07
C ARG A 250 -4.16 -15.53 1.70
N ALA A 251 -3.24 -16.46 1.51
CA ALA A 251 -3.04 -17.17 0.24
C ALA A 251 -4.16 -18.19 -0.09
N ARG A 252 -5.00 -18.56 0.88
CA ARG A 252 -6.04 -19.58 0.69
C ARG A 252 -7.14 -19.15 -0.26
N ARG A 253 -7.39 -17.83 -0.34
CA ARG A 253 -8.48 -17.31 -1.16
C ARG A 253 -8.16 -15.91 -1.68
N LYS A 254 -8.47 -15.66 -2.97
CA LYS A 254 -8.36 -14.30 -3.54
C LYS A 254 -9.27 -13.33 -2.77
N GLY A 255 -8.75 -12.16 -2.42
CA GLY A 255 -9.43 -11.15 -1.63
C GLY A 255 -9.14 -11.23 -0.12
N TYR A 256 -8.56 -12.34 0.36
CA TYR A 256 -8.19 -12.49 1.78
C TYR A 256 -7.10 -11.53 2.23
N GLU A 257 -6.34 -10.94 1.30
CA GLU A 257 -5.40 -9.88 1.62
C GLU A 257 -6.04 -8.66 2.28
N VAL A 258 -7.34 -8.44 2.06
CA VAL A 258 -8.12 -7.38 2.71
C VAL A 258 -9.04 -7.94 3.79
N SER A 259 -9.78 -9.02 3.47
CA SER A 259 -10.79 -9.57 4.38
C SER A 259 -10.21 -10.04 5.70
N VAL A 260 -9.04 -10.70 5.67
CA VAL A 260 -8.35 -11.16 6.89
C VAL A 260 -7.88 -9.97 7.73
N MET A 261 -7.37 -8.91 7.10
CA MET A 261 -6.97 -7.72 7.84
C MET A 261 -8.15 -7.05 8.55
N LYS A 262 -9.29 -6.92 7.87
CA LYS A 262 -10.51 -6.38 8.49
C LYS A 262 -11.02 -7.26 9.62
N GLU A 263 -10.99 -8.58 9.44
CA GLU A 263 -11.37 -9.51 10.51
C GLU A 263 -10.47 -9.37 11.74
N MET A 264 -9.15 -9.31 11.54
CA MET A 264 -8.19 -9.06 12.62
C MET A 264 -8.46 -7.74 13.36
N MET A 265 -8.71 -6.66 12.60
CA MET A 265 -9.04 -5.35 13.16
C MET A 265 -10.32 -5.39 13.99
N ASN A 266 -11.39 -6.02 13.47
CA ASN A 266 -12.66 -6.18 14.19
C ASN A 266 -12.48 -6.97 15.50
N LEU A 267 -11.66 -8.04 15.48
CA LEU A 267 -11.38 -8.88 16.65
C LEU A 267 -10.63 -8.14 17.78
N ILE A 268 -9.83 -7.12 17.44
CA ILE A 268 -9.12 -6.29 18.43
C ILE A 268 -9.79 -4.96 18.72
N GLY A 269 -11.02 -4.74 18.22
CA GLY A 269 -11.83 -3.57 18.51
C GLY A 269 -11.50 -2.33 17.67
N LEU A 270 -10.70 -2.48 16.59
CA LEU A 270 -10.48 -1.42 15.62
C LEU A 270 -11.64 -1.33 14.61
N ALA A 271 -11.88 -0.14 14.10
CA ALA A 271 -12.92 0.04 13.11
C ALA A 271 -12.48 -0.54 11.75
N ALA A 272 -13.19 -1.56 11.26
CA ALA A 272 -12.99 -2.13 9.93
C ALA A 272 -14.31 -2.48 9.25
N GLY A 273 -15.22 -3.10 10.01
CA GLY A 273 -16.51 -3.57 9.49
C GLY A 273 -16.36 -4.66 8.42
N PRO A 274 -17.38 -4.86 7.59
CA PRO A 274 -17.34 -5.84 6.51
C PRO A 274 -16.49 -5.38 5.34
N VAL A 275 -16.10 -6.31 4.46
CA VAL A 275 -15.64 -6.00 3.10
C VAL A 275 -16.83 -5.81 2.17
N ARG A 276 -16.67 -5.03 1.11
CA ARG A 276 -17.66 -4.92 0.03
C ARG A 276 -17.46 -6.04 -1.00
N PRO A 277 -18.54 -6.63 -1.56
CA PRO A 277 -18.40 -7.49 -2.74
C PRO A 277 -17.64 -6.75 -3.88
N PRO A 278 -16.79 -7.46 -4.65
CA PRO A 278 -16.68 -8.91 -4.77
C PRO A 278 -15.74 -9.59 -3.75
N LEU A 279 -15.19 -8.87 -2.77
CA LEU A 279 -14.35 -9.50 -1.76
C LEU A 279 -15.14 -10.49 -0.90
N PRO A 280 -14.57 -11.69 -0.65
CA PRO A 280 -15.22 -12.69 0.20
C PRO A 280 -15.04 -12.35 1.68
N LYS A 281 -16.02 -12.68 2.51
CA LYS A 281 -15.84 -12.71 3.97
C LYS A 281 -14.89 -13.84 4.36
N VAL A 282 -14.20 -13.68 5.48
CA VAL A 282 -13.46 -14.77 6.14
C VAL A 282 -14.44 -15.86 6.54
N ARG A 283 -14.04 -17.11 6.35
CA ARG A 283 -14.87 -18.26 6.72
C ARG A 283 -14.89 -18.42 8.24
N PRO A 284 -16.04 -18.80 8.83
CA PRO A 284 -16.16 -18.96 10.28
C PRO A 284 -15.12 -19.91 10.89
N GLU A 285 -14.79 -21.00 10.18
CA GLU A 285 -13.79 -21.99 10.60
C GLU A 285 -12.37 -21.43 10.65
N GLU A 286 -12.07 -20.37 9.91
CA GLU A 286 -10.75 -19.74 9.87
C GLU A 286 -10.58 -18.66 10.95
N VAL A 287 -11.67 -18.18 11.54
CA VAL A 287 -11.62 -17.13 12.57
C VAL A 287 -10.88 -17.60 13.83
N ALA A 288 -11.00 -18.88 14.19
CA ALA A 288 -10.27 -19.43 15.33
C ALA A 288 -8.75 -19.38 15.15
N GLU A 289 -8.25 -19.66 13.94
CA GLU A 289 -6.84 -19.57 13.61
C GLU A 289 -6.35 -18.11 13.61
N ILE A 290 -7.15 -17.19 13.08
CA ILE A 290 -6.85 -15.75 13.12
C ILE A 290 -6.76 -15.26 14.57
N LYS A 291 -7.68 -15.69 15.46
CA LYS A 291 -7.61 -15.37 16.89
C LYS A 291 -6.33 -15.90 17.54
N ALA A 292 -5.95 -17.15 17.25
CA ALA A 292 -4.73 -17.74 17.76
C ALA A 292 -3.47 -16.97 17.30
N LEU A 293 -3.47 -16.49 16.05
CA LEU A 293 -2.39 -15.63 15.55
C LEU A 293 -2.38 -14.27 16.25
N LEU A 294 -3.54 -13.65 16.48
CA LEU A 294 -3.65 -12.39 17.21
C LEU A 294 -3.17 -12.50 18.66
N GLU A 295 -3.39 -13.65 19.33
CA GLU A 295 -2.83 -13.89 20.66
C GLU A 295 -1.29 -13.82 20.65
N LYS A 296 -0.65 -14.39 19.62
CA LYS A 296 0.80 -14.27 19.44
C LYS A 296 1.21 -12.81 19.17
N TRP A 297 0.37 -12.04 18.48
CA TRP A 297 0.67 -10.65 18.10
C TRP A 297 0.47 -9.64 19.23
N LYS A 298 -0.08 -10.03 20.39
CA LYS A 298 -0.34 -9.11 21.53
C LYS A 298 0.81 -8.16 21.86
N PRO A 299 2.10 -8.57 21.87
CA PRO A 299 3.21 -7.65 22.13
C PRO A 299 3.39 -6.54 21.09
N PHE A 300 2.86 -6.75 19.88
CA PHE A 300 3.00 -5.86 18.74
C PHE A 300 1.75 -5.02 18.45
N LEU A 301 0.63 -5.31 19.10
CA LEU A 301 -0.56 -4.48 19.05
C LEU A 301 -0.27 -3.15 19.72
N SER A 302 -0.96 -2.12 19.33
CA SER A 302 -0.75 -0.74 19.78
C SER A 302 -0.97 -0.51 21.27
#